data_f28518e3aa912243609838dc026cc4ea
#
_entry.id   f28518e3aa912243609838dc026cc4ea
#
_cell.length_a   1.000
_cell.length_b   1.000
_cell.length_c   1.000
_cell.angle_alpha   90.00
_cell.angle_beta   90.00
_cell.angle_gamma   90.00
#
_symmetry.space_group_name_H-M   'P 1'
#
loop_
_entity.id
_entity.type
_entity.pdbx_description
1 polymer ?
#
loop_
_entity_poly.entity_id
_entity_poly.type
_entity_poly.pdbx_seq_one_letter_code
_entity_poly.pdbx_strand_id
1 'polypeptide(L)'
;MGGRVVELLITYDVETATPQGARRLRQVAKICEGYGHRVQKSVFEITCTPTTRLHLEAALAKAIDPAHDSIRIYQLDRGTFATAHHLGAAPKPPHTEPLVL
;
A
#
# COMPACT_ATOMS: atom_id res chain seq x y z
N MET A 1 13.12 22.78 2.77
CA MET A 1 12.18 22.71 2.88
C MET A 1 11.60 21.53 2.87
N GLY A 2 11.36 21.06 3.44
CA GLY A 2 10.91 19.90 3.53
C GLY A 2 9.99 19.63 2.51
N GLY A 3 9.90 18.89 1.86
CA GLY A 3 9.06 18.69 0.84
C GLY A 3 7.70 18.51 1.29
N ARG A 4 6.75 18.82 0.45
CA ARG A 4 5.45 18.52 0.72
C ARG A 4 5.24 17.07 0.62
N VAL A 5 4.36 16.49 1.39
CA VAL A 5 3.96 15.09 1.31
C VAL A 5 2.57 14.99 0.72
N VAL A 6 2.29 13.84 0.14
CA VAL A 6 0.97 13.49 -0.36
C VAL A 6 0.49 12.24 0.36
N GLU A 7 -0.81 12.06 0.43
CA GLU A 7 -1.42 10.86 1.00
C GLU A 7 -1.98 10.03 -0.14
N LEU A 8 -1.63 8.75 -0.15
CA LEU A 8 -2.06 7.83 -1.21
C LEU A 8 -2.81 6.66 -0.59
N LEU A 9 -3.97 6.38 -1.16
CA LEU A 9 -4.68 5.16 -0.83
C LEU A 9 -4.43 4.19 -1.97
N ILE A 10 -3.86 3.06 -1.67
CA ILE A 10 -3.54 2.05 -2.67
C ILE A 10 -4.40 0.84 -2.44
N THR A 11 -5.13 0.43 -3.47
CA THR A 11 -5.92 -0.79 -3.44
C THR A 11 -5.46 -1.68 -4.57
N TYR A 12 -5.45 -2.99 -4.35
CA TYR A 12 -5.01 -3.90 -5.39
C TYR A 12 -5.81 -5.19 -5.39
N ASP A 13 -5.85 -5.79 -6.57
CA ASP A 13 -6.52 -7.05 -6.77
C ASP A 13 -5.59 -7.85 -7.69
N VAL A 14 -4.93 -8.86 -7.14
CA VAL A 14 -3.96 -9.66 -7.86
C VAL A 14 -4.52 -11.07 -8.02
N GLU A 15 -4.52 -11.59 -9.24
CA GLU A 15 -5.03 -12.92 -9.49
C GLU A 15 -4.10 -13.95 -8.89
N THR A 16 -4.64 -14.83 -8.05
CA THR A 16 -3.84 -15.80 -7.32
C THR A 16 -4.14 -17.25 -7.70
N ALA A 17 -4.76 -17.44 -8.87
CA ALA A 17 -5.10 -18.78 -9.31
C ALA A 17 -3.87 -19.64 -9.62
N THR A 18 -2.71 -19.01 -9.81
CA THR A 18 -1.47 -19.72 -10.10
C THR A 18 -0.42 -19.40 -9.03
N PRO A 19 0.61 -20.25 -8.90
CA PRO A 19 1.72 -19.95 -8.00
C PRO A 19 2.41 -18.62 -8.33
N GLN A 20 2.50 -18.27 -9.61
CA GLN A 20 3.08 -17.00 -10.01
C GLN A 20 2.23 -15.84 -9.54
N GLY A 21 0.90 -15.96 -9.60
CA GLY A 21 0.01 -14.93 -9.09
C GLY A 21 0.13 -14.75 -7.60
N ALA A 22 0.21 -15.86 -6.85
CA ALA A 22 0.41 -15.79 -5.42
C ALA A 22 1.73 -15.09 -5.07
N ARG A 23 2.77 -15.32 -5.87
CA ARG A 23 4.06 -14.66 -5.68
C ARG A 23 3.94 -13.16 -5.95
N ARG A 24 3.22 -12.78 -7.01
CA ARG A 24 3.01 -11.37 -7.33
C ARG A 24 2.23 -10.67 -6.20
N LEU A 25 1.24 -11.34 -5.64
CA LEU A 25 0.49 -10.77 -4.52
C LEU A 25 1.41 -10.45 -3.34
N ARG A 26 2.28 -11.41 -2.98
CA ARG A 26 3.23 -11.18 -1.89
C ARG A 26 4.19 -10.05 -2.21
N GLN A 27 4.61 -9.95 -3.46
CA GLN A 27 5.54 -8.91 -3.90
C GLN A 27 4.88 -7.53 -3.80
N VAL A 28 3.64 -7.40 -4.26
CA VAL A 28 2.91 -6.14 -4.19
C VAL A 28 2.74 -5.72 -2.73
N ALA A 29 2.32 -6.65 -1.88
CA ALA A 29 2.16 -6.35 -0.46
C ALA A 29 3.47 -5.92 0.18
N LYS A 30 4.55 -6.61 -0.16
CA LYS A 30 5.86 -6.27 0.41
C LYS A 30 6.33 -4.89 -0.04
N ILE A 31 6.11 -4.53 -1.28
CA ILE A 31 6.44 -3.20 -1.76
C ILE A 31 5.66 -2.16 -0.97
N CYS A 32 4.35 -2.33 -0.85
CA CYS A 32 3.52 -1.37 -0.13
C CYS A 32 3.92 -1.27 1.34
N GLU A 33 4.27 -2.39 1.97
CA GLU A 33 4.71 -2.39 3.37
C GLU A 33 5.97 -1.57 3.58
N GLY A 34 6.81 -1.49 2.57
CA GLY A 34 8.02 -0.68 2.65
C GLY A 34 7.75 0.82 2.61
N TYR A 35 6.54 1.23 2.24
CA TYR A 35 6.21 2.64 2.09
C TYR A 35 5.13 3.12 3.04
N GLY A 36 4.31 2.23 3.58
CA GLY A 36 3.21 2.67 4.43
C GLY A 36 2.58 1.58 5.26
N HIS A 37 1.31 1.77 5.59
CA HIS A 37 0.58 0.89 6.50
C HIS A 37 -0.53 0.14 5.81
N ARG A 38 -0.61 -1.15 6.06
CA ARG A 38 -1.75 -1.96 5.63
C ARG A 38 -2.94 -1.62 6.54
N VAL A 39 -4.03 -1.21 5.96
CA VAL A 39 -5.26 -0.93 6.72
C VAL A 39 -6.35 -1.96 6.48
N GLN A 40 -6.28 -2.66 5.35
CA GLN A 40 -7.14 -3.81 5.03
C GLN A 40 -6.33 -4.75 4.17
N LYS A 41 -6.86 -5.94 3.89
CA LYS A 41 -6.07 -6.96 3.21
C LYS A 41 -5.32 -6.46 1.99
N SER A 42 -5.97 -5.73 1.14
CA SER A 42 -5.37 -5.25 -0.10
C SER A 42 -5.46 -3.73 -0.19
N VAL A 43 -5.40 -3.07 0.96
CA VAL A 43 -5.50 -1.62 1.03
C VAL A 43 -4.42 -1.07 1.94
N PHE A 44 -3.66 -0.13 1.41
CA PHE A 44 -2.58 0.52 2.14
C PHE A 44 -2.76 2.03 2.14
N GLU A 45 -2.39 2.66 3.25
CA GLU A 45 -2.31 4.12 3.35
C GLU A 45 -0.85 4.50 3.39
N ILE A 46 -0.43 5.34 2.46
CA ILE A 46 0.96 5.72 2.31
C ILE A 46 1.07 7.24 2.29
N THR A 47 1.97 7.77 3.11
CA THR A 47 2.28 9.20 3.09
C THR A 47 3.70 9.35 2.62
N CYS A 48 3.91 10.06 1.54
CA CYS A 48 5.24 10.16 0.97
C CYS A 48 5.37 11.45 0.15
N THR A 49 6.59 11.73 -0.29
CA THR A 49 6.82 12.87 -1.19
C THR A 49 6.41 12.50 -2.61
N PRO A 50 6.16 13.48 -3.47
CA PRO A 50 5.87 13.17 -4.88
C PRO A 50 6.99 12.39 -5.57
N THR A 51 8.24 12.63 -5.21
CA THR A 51 9.35 11.86 -5.80
C THR A 51 9.29 10.40 -5.37
N THR A 52 9.05 10.15 -4.08
CA THR A 52 8.90 8.78 -3.58
C THR A 52 7.72 8.08 -4.24
N ARG A 53 6.64 8.83 -4.50
CA ARG A 53 5.49 8.27 -5.19
C ARG A 53 5.87 7.72 -6.56
N LEU A 54 6.72 8.42 -7.30
CA LEU A 54 7.14 7.94 -8.62
C LEU A 54 7.89 6.61 -8.51
N HIS A 55 8.74 6.49 -7.50
CA HIS A 55 9.47 5.25 -7.28
C HIS A 55 8.53 4.11 -6.89
N LEU A 56 7.56 4.40 -6.03
CA LEU A 56 6.57 3.42 -5.63
C LEU A 56 5.76 2.93 -6.82
N GLU A 57 5.27 3.86 -7.65
CA GLU A 57 4.48 3.48 -8.82
C GLU A 57 5.29 2.63 -9.78
N ALA A 58 6.56 2.98 -10.00
CA ALA A 58 7.41 2.21 -10.88
C ALA A 58 7.62 0.79 -10.35
N ALA A 59 7.85 0.66 -9.05
CA ALA A 59 8.03 -0.66 -8.44
C ALA A 59 6.77 -1.51 -8.56
N LEU A 60 5.62 -0.91 -8.32
CA LEU A 60 4.35 -1.64 -8.40
C LEU A 60 4.05 -2.05 -9.84
N ALA A 61 4.26 -1.15 -10.79
CA ALA A 61 4.01 -1.46 -12.19
C ALA A 61 4.88 -2.62 -12.67
N LYS A 62 6.10 -2.71 -12.15
CA LYS A 62 7.01 -3.76 -12.52
C LYS A 62 6.65 -5.10 -11.89
N ALA A 63 6.00 -5.07 -10.74
CA ALA A 63 5.69 -6.27 -9.98
C ALA A 63 4.46 -7.02 -10.49
N ILE A 64 3.55 -6.34 -11.17
CA ILE A 64 2.27 -6.96 -11.55
C ILE A 64 2.30 -7.48 -12.98
N ASP A 65 1.33 -8.34 -13.26
CA ASP A 65 1.02 -8.77 -14.62
C ASP A 65 -0.20 -7.95 -15.05
N PRO A 66 -0.02 -6.96 -15.93
CA PRO A 66 -1.12 -6.05 -16.26
C PRO A 66 -2.31 -6.73 -16.94
N ALA A 67 -2.13 -7.94 -17.43
CA ALA A 67 -3.24 -8.68 -18.04
C ALA A 67 -4.14 -9.33 -16.99
N HIS A 68 -3.64 -9.51 -15.77
CA HIS A 68 -4.37 -10.27 -14.74
C HIS A 68 -4.54 -9.50 -13.43
N ASP A 69 -3.72 -8.49 -13.20
CA ASP A 69 -3.68 -7.80 -11.91
C ASP A 69 -4.10 -6.35 -12.06
N SER A 70 -4.57 -5.75 -10.98
CA SER A 70 -5.01 -4.36 -10.97
C SER A 70 -4.53 -3.67 -9.71
N ILE A 71 -4.02 -2.46 -9.86
CA ILE A 71 -3.68 -1.60 -8.71
C ILE A 71 -4.27 -0.24 -8.97
N ARG A 72 -4.92 0.33 -7.96
CA ARG A 72 -5.43 1.70 -8.04
C ARG A 72 -4.73 2.54 -6.99
N ILE A 73 -4.33 3.72 -7.39
CA ILE A 73 -3.65 4.66 -6.50
C ILE A 73 -4.47 5.94 -6.50
N TYR A 74 -4.98 6.30 -5.32
CA TYR A 74 -5.74 7.53 -5.16
C TYR A 74 -4.89 8.52 -4.40
N GLN A 75 -4.72 9.70 -4.94
CA GLN A 75 -4.07 10.76 -4.17
C GLN A 75 -5.17 11.56 -3.46
N LEU A 76 -5.05 11.65 -2.14
CA LEU A 76 -6.05 12.29 -1.31
C LEU A 76 -5.49 13.60 -0.76
N ASP A 77 -6.39 14.47 -0.33
CA ASP A 77 -5.96 15.71 0.30
C ASP A 77 -5.17 15.41 1.56
N ARG A 78 -4.16 16.18 1.76
CA ARG A 78 -3.31 16.05 2.93
C ARG A 78 -4.15 16.18 4.19
N GLY A 79 -3.95 15.25 5.12
CA GLY A 79 -4.72 15.21 6.34
C GLY A 79 -5.93 14.29 6.31
N THR A 80 -6.22 13.70 5.15
CA THR A 80 -7.38 12.81 5.01
C THR A 80 -7.26 11.59 5.91
N PHE A 81 -6.07 10.99 6.01
CA PHE A 81 -5.93 9.78 6.82
C PHE A 81 -6.18 10.05 8.30
N ALA A 82 -5.88 11.26 8.77
CA ALA A 82 -6.13 11.61 10.17
C ALA A 82 -7.61 11.67 10.49
N THR A 83 -8.47 11.76 9.47
CA THR A 83 -9.91 11.80 9.69
C THR A 83 -10.57 10.44 9.58
N ALA A 84 -9.80 9.39 9.31
CA ALA A 84 -10.38 8.06 9.14
C ALA A 84 -11.02 7.60 10.44
N HIS A 85 -12.18 6.99 10.30
CA HIS A 85 -12.89 6.45 11.43
C HIS A 85 -12.97 4.94 11.26
N HIS A 86 -12.27 4.22 12.10
CA HIS A 86 -12.20 2.77 12.00
C HIS A 86 -13.26 2.12 12.88
N LEU A 87 -13.96 1.17 12.32
CA LEU A 87 -14.92 0.37 13.07
C LEU A 87 -14.44 -1.07 13.02
N GLY A 88 -14.49 -1.74 14.15
CA GLY A 88 -14.14 -3.15 14.23
C GLY A 88 -12.67 -3.38 14.49
N ALA A 89 -12.20 -4.57 14.15
CA ALA A 89 -10.83 -4.97 14.42
C ALA A 89 -9.89 -4.43 13.36
N ALA A 90 -8.73 -3.93 13.79
CA ALA A 90 -7.70 -3.47 12.86
C ALA A 90 -6.76 -4.63 12.53
N PRO A 91 -6.18 -4.65 11.33
CA PRO A 91 -5.17 -5.64 11.01
C PRO A 91 -3.96 -5.43 11.89
N LYS A 92 -3.30 -6.51 12.27
CA LYS A 92 -2.08 -6.38 13.04
C LYS A 92 -0.96 -5.90 12.16
N PRO A 93 -0.08 -5.04 12.68
CA PRO A 93 1.11 -4.64 11.93
C PRO A 93 1.98 -5.86 11.66
N PRO A 94 2.68 -5.87 10.56
CA PRO A 94 3.51 -7.01 10.22
C PRO A 94 4.58 -7.31 11.23
N HIS A 95 5.09 -6.32 11.90
CA HIS A 95 6.11 -6.57 12.80
C HIS A 95 5.68 -6.37 14.08
N THR A 96 4.75 -6.44 14.39
CA THR A 96 4.30 -6.32 15.63
C THR A 96 5.28 -6.03 16.57
N GLU A 97 5.94 -5.55 16.67
CA GLU A 97 6.75 -5.15 17.52
C GLU A 97 6.33 -4.99 18.62
N PRO A 98 6.52 -5.36 19.18
CA PRO A 98 6.07 -5.33 20.25
C PRO A 98 6.09 -4.36 21.06
N LEU A 99 6.28 -4.11 20.88
CA LEU A 99 6.28 -3.45 21.31
C LEU A 99 5.89 -2.89 22.02
N VAL A 100 5.93 -2.85 22.14
CA VAL A 100 5.62 -2.26 22.64
C VAL A 100 5.00 -2.19 23.50
N LEU A 101 4.95 -2.28 23.89
CA LEU A 101 4.43 -2.28 24.63
C LEU A 101 4.42 -2.27 25.30
#